data_8b478f5146aa517c394aae2096a67ed7
#
_entry.id   8b478f5146aa517c394aae2096a67ed7
#
_cell.length_a   1.000
_cell.length_b   1.000
_cell.length_c   1.000
_cell.angle_alpha   90.00
_cell.angle_beta   90.00
_cell.angle_gamma   90.00
#
_symmetry.space_group_name_H-M   'P 1'
#
loop_
_entity.id
_entity.type
_entity.pdbx_description
1 polymer ?
#
loop_
_entity_poly.entity_id
_entity_poly.type
_entity_poly.pdbx_seq_one_letter_code
_entity_poly.pdbx_strand_id
1 'polypeptide(L)'
;MITLYDNPFSPFTRKVRMVLQWKAVAFESIDALAVAEHERLVAVNPRAEVPVLVDGDLTIVDSADIVAYLEDRFPSPAILPATPALRAKARSWQRIADTLLDAIIHDISLWTWPTHRRTDQPPPGLVEAGHRDLEEILAQLEASLDSAGFVCDAPSVADLALFPHLSSLKLLGVSLDPFPKVLQWNRQMRALPVVRAHLESVKRSALEKFAAAASPYEAEKVVWRGDRIEWLLAHGFQAWFQAELAAGRAIVRTSCSTKRNEIP
;
A
#
# COMPACT_ATOMS: atom_id res chain seq x y z
N MET A 1 -20.48 14.40 4.13
CA MET A 1 -19.07 14.58 4.59
C MET A 1 -18.37 13.24 4.36
N ILE A 2 -17.22 13.28 3.71
CA ILE A 2 -16.47 12.05 3.41
C ILE A 2 -15.76 11.56 4.67
N THR A 3 -15.87 10.26 4.95
CA THR A 3 -15.16 9.58 6.03
C THR A 3 -14.21 8.54 5.43
N LEU A 4 -12.97 8.52 5.89
CA LEU A 4 -11.94 7.57 5.49
C LEU A 4 -11.53 6.71 6.70
N TYR A 5 -11.78 5.40 6.63
CA TYR A 5 -11.17 4.44 7.54
C TYR A 5 -9.71 4.23 7.13
N ASP A 6 -8.81 4.61 8.01
CA ASP A 6 -7.42 4.91 7.71
C ASP A 6 -6.46 4.04 8.54
N ASN A 7 -5.37 3.65 7.89
CA ASN A 7 -4.16 3.19 8.57
C ASN A 7 -2.99 3.98 7.96
N PRO A 8 -2.31 4.84 8.74
CA PRO A 8 -1.27 5.72 8.23
C PRO A 8 -0.05 4.98 7.63
N PHE A 9 0.08 3.68 7.91
CA PHE A 9 1.18 2.84 7.40
C PHE A 9 0.78 2.03 6.15
N SER A 10 -0.52 1.85 5.89
CA SER A 10 -1.00 1.14 4.71
C SER A 10 -0.69 1.94 3.43
N PRO A 11 0.02 1.37 2.45
CA PRO A 11 0.31 2.06 1.19
C PRO A 11 -0.96 2.42 0.43
N PHE A 12 -1.98 1.60 0.50
CA PHE A 12 -3.29 1.84 -0.12
C PHE A 12 -4.02 3.05 0.48
N THR A 13 -4.02 3.15 1.81
CA THR A 13 -4.62 4.29 2.48
C THR A 13 -3.82 5.56 2.24
N ARG A 14 -2.50 5.47 2.24
CA ARG A 14 -1.59 6.57 1.94
C ARG A 14 -1.84 7.14 0.54
N LYS A 15 -2.06 6.28 -0.46
CA LYS A 15 -2.48 6.67 -1.81
C LYS A 15 -3.78 7.49 -1.79
N VAL A 16 -4.83 6.97 -1.16
CA VAL A 16 -6.14 7.64 -1.08
C VAL A 16 -6.05 8.97 -0.34
N ARG A 17 -5.33 9.05 0.77
CA ARG A 17 -5.10 10.32 1.49
C ARG A 17 -4.43 11.37 0.62
N MET A 18 -3.40 11.00 -0.13
CA MET A 18 -2.74 11.94 -1.05
C MET A 18 -3.66 12.40 -2.17
N VAL A 19 -4.55 11.53 -2.68
CA VAL A 19 -5.56 11.90 -3.67
C VAL A 19 -6.58 12.88 -3.09
N LEU A 20 -7.12 12.62 -1.91
CA LEU A 20 -8.04 13.53 -1.22
C LEU A 20 -7.40 14.91 -0.99
N GLN A 21 -6.16 14.93 -0.53
CA GLN A 21 -5.39 16.17 -0.33
C GLN A 21 -5.07 16.88 -1.65
N TRP A 22 -4.72 16.13 -2.71
CA TRP A 22 -4.49 16.68 -4.05
C TRP A 22 -5.71 17.41 -4.58
N LYS A 23 -6.88 16.83 -4.35
CA LYS A 23 -8.17 17.39 -4.77
C LYS A 23 -8.74 18.44 -3.80
N ALA A 24 -8.02 18.75 -2.74
CA ALA A 24 -8.46 19.63 -1.65
C ALA A 24 -9.85 19.24 -1.07
N VAL A 25 -10.15 17.96 -1.04
CA VAL A 25 -11.38 17.40 -0.48
C VAL A 25 -11.23 17.22 1.02
N ALA A 26 -12.13 17.85 1.79
CA ALA A 26 -12.17 17.66 3.24
C ALA A 26 -12.75 16.29 3.59
N PHE A 27 -12.13 15.61 4.55
CA PHE A 27 -12.58 14.31 5.03
C PHE A 27 -12.27 14.13 6.51
N GLU A 28 -13.07 13.31 7.18
CA GLU A 28 -12.81 12.79 8.51
C GLU A 28 -12.00 11.50 8.41
N SER A 29 -10.96 11.37 9.24
CA SER A 29 -10.13 10.14 9.29
C SER A 29 -10.45 9.35 10.55
N ILE A 30 -10.83 8.08 10.39
CA ILE A 30 -11.05 7.13 11.49
C ILE A 30 -9.83 6.20 11.53
N ASP A 31 -9.14 6.16 12.66
CA ASP A 31 -7.96 5.32 12.87
C ASP A 31 -8.37 3.83 13.00
N ALA A 32 -8.27 3.10 11.90
CA ALA A 32 -8.61 1.67 11.85
C ALA A 32 -7.67 0.76 12.67
N LEU A 33 -6.53 1.29 13.19
CA LEU A 33 -5.66 0.57 14.13
C LEU A 33 -6.13 0.69 15.58
N ALA A 34 -7.04 1.62 15.87
CA ALA A 34 -7.59 1.75 17.20
C ALA A 34 -8.57 0.58 17.47
N VAL A 35 -8.36 -0.13 18.58
CA VAL A 35 -9.19 -1.29 18.97
C VAL A 35 -10.68 -0.91 19.04
N ALA A 36 -10.99 0.29 19.55
CA ALA A 36 -12.35 0.79 19.65
C ALA A 36 -13.04 0.99 18.28
N GLU A 37 -12.27 1.18 17.20
CA GLU A 37 -12.80 1.42 15.86
C GLU A 37 -12.89 0.14 15.01
N HIS A 38 -12.38 -0.98 15.51
CA HIS A 38 -12.36 -2.24 14.76
C HIS A 38 -13.77 -2.74 14.38
N GLU A 39 -14.72 -2.64 15.31
CA GLU A 39 -16.11 -3.06 15.04
C GLU A 39 -16.76 -2.16 13.97
N ARG A 40 -16.48 -0.87 14.00
CA ARG A 40 -16.94 0.08 12.97
C ARG A 40 -16.36 -0.23 11.60
N LEU A 41 -15.07 -0.57 11.53
CA LEU A 41 -14.44 -1.00 10.28
C LEU A 41 -15.10 -2.29 9.76
N VAL A 42 -15.27 -3.30 10.61
CA VAL A 42 -15.89 -4.59 10.21
C VAL A 42 -17.35 -4.42 9.77
N ALA A 43 -18.08 -3.46 10.35
CA ALA A 43 -19.45 -3.16 9.95
C ALA A 43 -19.54 -2.63 8.51
N VAL A 44 -18.59 -1.81 8.07
CA VAL A 44 -18.55 -1.25 6.71
C VAL A 44 -17.76 -2.12 5.71
N ASN A 45 -16.79 -2.90 6.20
CA ASN A 45 -16.01 -3.84 5.42
C ASN A 45 -15.74 -5.13 6.21
N PRO A 46 -16.51 -6.20 6.00
CA PRO A 46 -16.34 -7.47 6.71
C PRO A 46 -14.95 -8.10 6.56
N ARG A 47 -14.16 -7.68 5.55
CA ARG A 47 -12.77 -8.12 5.38
C ARG A 47 -11.82 -7.43 6.35
N ALA A 48 -12.25 -6.37 7.05
CA ALA A 48 -11.45 -5.53 7.93
C ALA A 48 -10.18 -4.95 7.25
N GLU A 49 -10.25 -4.71 5.96
CA GLU A 49 -9.18 -4.10 5.17
C GLU A 49 -9.41 -2.60 5.02
N VAL A 50 -8.31 -1.86 4.92
CA VAL A 50 -8.30 -0.42 4.67
C VAL A 50 -7.56 -0.10 3.36
N PRO A 51 -7.89 1.02 2.71
CA PRO A 51 -8.88 2.04 3.08
C PRO A 51 -10.34 1.62 2.83
N VAL A 52 -11.26 2.22 3.58
CA VAL A 52 -12.66 2.29 3.23
C VAL A 52 -13.08 3.75 3.18
N LEU A 53 -13.75 4.17 2.11
CA LEU A 53 -14.30 5.50 1.99
C LEU A 53 -15.82 5.46 2.09
N VAL A 54 -16.40 6.33 2.91
CA VAL A 54 -17.85 6.50 3.05
C VAL A 54 -18.22 7.93 2.65
N ASP A 55 -19.15 8.09 1.70
CA ASP A 55 -19.71 9.38 1.28
C ASP A 55 -21.24 9.28 1.29
N GLY A 56 -21.86 9.81 2.35
CA GLY A 56 -23.28 9.60 2.62
C GLY A 56 -23.60 8.12 2.80
N ASP A 57 -24.48 7.59 1.95
CA ASP A 57 -24.87 6.17 1.98
C ASP A 57 -23.97 5.25 1.13
N LEU A 58 -23.01 5.84 0.40
CA LEU A 58 -22.09 5.09 -0.43
C LEU A 58 -20.87 4.63 0.37
N THR A 59 -20.56 3.34 0.32
CA THR A 59 -19.35 2.75 0.88
C THR A 59 -18.50 2.12 -0.23
N ILE A 60 -17.22 2.47 -0.30
CA ILE A 60 -16.27 1.97 -1.30
C ILE A 60 -15.08 1.36 -0.57
N VAL A 61 -14.72 0.12 -0.89
CA VAL A 61 -13.77 -0.71 -0.12
C VAL A 61 -12.44 -1.00 -0.82
N ASP A 62 -12.28 -0.68 -2.08
CA ASP A 62 -11.01 -0.85 -2.81
C ASP A 62 -10.35 0.48 -3.09
N SER A 63 -9.03 0.55 -2.89
CA SER A 63 -8.31 1.82 -3.03
C SER A 63 -8.27 2.33 -4.47
N ALA A 64 -8.30 1.46 -5.48
CA ALA A 64 -8.35 1.86 -6.87
C ALA A 64 -9.75 2.38 -7.23
N ASP A 65 -10.79 1.72 -6.73
CA ASP A 65 -12.18 2.16 -6.91
C ASP A 65 -12.45 3.48 -6.19
N ILE A 66 -11.91 3.65 -4.97
CA ILE A 66 -11.97 4.93 -4.24
C ILE A 66 -11.32 6.05 -5.07
N VAL A 67 -10.15 5.80 -5.63
CA VAL A 67 -9.44 6.79 -6.46
C VAL A 67 -10.22 7.11 -7.73
N ALA A 68 -10.81 6.12 -8.39
CA ALA A 68 -11.67 6.32 -9.55
C ALA A 68 -12.91 7.16 -9.20
N TYR A 69 -13.59 6.81 -8.10
CA TYR A 69 -14.72 7.59 -7.59
C TYR A 69 -14.35 9.05 -7.31
N LEU A 70 -13.22 9.27 -6.63
CA LEU A 70 -12.76 10.63 -6.32
C LEU A 70 -12.40 11.44 -7.58
N GLU A 71 -11.86 10.79 -8.62
CA GLU A 71 -11.58 11.44 -9.90
C GLU A 71 -12.87 11.87 -10.61
N ASP A 72 -13.87 10.98 -10.65
CA ASP A 72 -15.15 11.25 -11.29
C ASP A 72 -15.99 12.29 -10.50
N ARG A 73 -15.98 12.19 -9.17
CA ARG A 73 -16.74 13.07 -8.28
C ARG A 73 -16.15 14.47 -8.15
N PHE A 74 -14.82 14.56 -8.20
CA PHE A 74 -14.03 15.79 -8.06
C PHE A 74 -13.00 15.86 -9.20
N PRO A 75 -13.40 16.17 -10.44
CA PRO A 75 -12.53 16.05 -11.62
C PRO A 75 -11.36 17.04 -11.63
N SER A 76 -11.41 18.11 -10.83
CA SER A 76 -10.35 19.11 -10.77
C SER A 76 -9.85 19.33 -9.34
N PRO A 77 -8.51 19.38 -9.14
CA PRO A 77 -7.46 19.08 -10.11
C PRO A 77 -7.42 17.60 -10.47
N ALA A 78 -7.20 17.28 -11.75
CA ALA A 78 -7.15 15.90 -12.24
C ALA A 78 -5.91 15.17 -11.71
N ILE A 79 -6.06 13.84 -11.47
CA ILE A 79 -4.95 12.92 -11.18
C ILE A 79 -4.72 11.90 -12.30
N LEU A 80 -5.63 11.87 -13.29
CA LEU A 80 -5.46 11.09 -14.51
C LEU A 80 -4.96 12.00 -15.63
N PRO A 81 -4.02 11.52 -16.47
CA PRO A 81 -3.55 12.23 -17.65
C PRO A 81 -4.67 12.51 -18.66
N ALA A 82 -4.45 13.50 -19.54
CA ALA A 82 -5.47 13.92 -20.49
C ALA A 82 -5.79 12.88 -21.57
N THR A 83 -4.77 12.15 -22.06
CA THR A 83 -4.96 11.20 -23.18
C THR A 83 -5.29 9.79 -22.72
N PRO A 84 -6.09 9.02 -23.48
CA PRO A 84 -6.39 7.62 -23.15
C PRO A 84 -5.14 6.74 -23.02
N ALA A 85 -4.12 6.95 -23.85
CA ALA A 85 -2.89 6.19 -23.81
C ALA A 85 -2.11 6.42 -22.51
N LEU A 86 -1.96 7.66 -22.07
CA LEU A 86 -1.31 8.00 -20.81
C LEU A 86 -2.16 7.55 -19.61
N ARG A 87 -3.49 7.58 -19.69
CA ARG A 87 -4.37 7.01 -18.66
C ARG A 87 -4.17 5.50 -18.52
N ALA A 88 -4.02 4.79 -19.63
CA ALA A 88 -3.73 3.35 -19.61
C ALA A 88 -2.37 3.08 -18.94
N LYS A 89 -1.33 3.85 -19.31
CA LYS A 89 -0.01 3.79 -18.67
C LYS A 89 -0.09 4.04 -17.15
N ALA A 90 -0.78 5.12 -16.74
CA ALA A 90 -0.94 5.48 -15.34
C ALA A 90 -1.64 4.37 -14.53
N ARG A 91 -2.74 3.81 -15.06
CA ARG A 91 -3.48 2.71 -14.42
C ARG A 91 -2.68 1.41 -14.38
N SER A 92 -1.84 1.13 -15.38
CA SER A 92 -0.95 -0.03 -15.38
C SER A 92 0.06 0.05 -14.24
N TRP A 93 0.70 1.20 -14.04
CA TRP A 93 1.62 1.40 -12.92
C TRP A 93 0.93 1.44 -11.56
N GLN A 94 -0.27 2.01 -11.48
CA GLN A 94 -1.10 1.89 -10.28
C GLN A 94 -1.37 0.43 -9.93
N ARG A 95 -1.75 -0.40 -10.91
CA ARG A 95 -1.98 -1.83 -10.68
C ARG A 95 -0.72 -2.56 -10.25
N ILE A 96 0.43 -2.30 -10.88
CA ILE A 96 1.72 -2.88 -10.47
C ILE A 96 2.02 -2.53 -9.00
N ALA A 97 1.77 -1.28 -8.59
CA ALA A 97 1.96 -0.86 -7.21
C ALA A 97 1.00 -1.58 -6.25
N ASP A 98 -0.27 -1.68 -6.63
CA ASP A 98 -1.34 -2.23 -5.78
C ASP A 98 -1.32 -3.78 -5.67
N THR A 99 -0.63 -4.47 -6.56
CA THR A 99 -0.56 -5.94 -6.61
C THR A 99 0.88 -6.43 -6.39
N LEU A 100 1.70 -6.42 -7.42
CA LEU A 100 3.03 -7.03 -7.41
C LEU A 100 3.97 -6.36 -6.41
N LEU A 101 4.05 -5.02 -6.43
CA LEU A 101 4.94 -4.28 -5.53
C LEU A 101 4.51 -4.43 -4.06
N ASP A 102 3.19 -4.39 -3.80
CA ASP A 102 2.64 -4.67 -2.47
C ASP A 102 2.95 -6.09 -2.00
N ALA A 103 2.79 -7.09 -2.87
CA ALA A 103 3.06 -8.48 -2.55
C ALA A 103 4.52 -8.68 -2.10
N ILE A 104 5.47 -8.25 -2.93
CA ILE A 104 6.90 -8.38 -2.64
C ILE A 104 7.27 -7.66 -1.34
N ILE A 105 6.91 -6.38 -1.23
CA ILE A 105 7.27 -5.56 -0.06
C ILE A 105 6.65 -6.11 1.21
N HIS A 106 5.38 -6.54 1.16
CA HIS A 106 4.72 -7.13 2.31
C HIS A 106 5.43 -8.41 2.76
N ASP A 107 5.72 -9.31 1.83
CA ASP A 107 6.26 -10.63 2.16
C ASP A 107 7.67 -10.55 2.74
N ILE A 108 8.54 -9.67 2.24
CA ILE A 108 9.86 -9.47 2.85
C ILE A 108 9.83 -8.61 4.10
N SER A 109 8.84 -7.71 4.25
CA SER A 109 8.74 -6.79 5.39
C SER A 109 8.48 -7.48 6.71
N LEU A 110 7.91 -8.69 6.70
CA LEU A 110 7.61 -9.47 7.90
C LEU A 110 8.84 -9.65 8.82
N TRP A 111 10.04 -9.68 8.25
CA TRP A 111 11.30 -9.85 8.98
C TRP A 111 12.20 -8.62 8.95
N THR A 112 12.00 -7.70 8.02
CA THR A 112 12.87 -6.53 7.83
C THR A 112 12.29 -5.26 8.45
N TRP A 113 10.99 -5.17 8.61
CA TRP A 113 10.35 -3.95 9.11
C TRP A 113 10.23 -3.95 10.63
N PRO A 114 10.62 -2.86 11.32
CA PRO A 114 10.63 -2.80 12.79
C PRO A 114 9.23 -2.92 13.42
N THR A 115 8.17 -2.74 12.63
CA THR A 115 6.77 -2.88 13.08
C THR A 115 6.25 -4.32 13.04
N HIS A 116 6.87 -5.17 12.23
CA HIS A 116 6.59 -6.60 12.18
C HIS A 116 7.64 -7.33 13.02
N ARG A 117 7.25 -7.94 14.10
CA ARG A 117 8.19 -8.53 15.06
C ARG A 117 8.27 -10.04 14.92
N ARG A 118 8.40 -10.55 13.70
CA ARG A 118 8.75 -11.96 13.56
C ARG A 118 10.14 -12.19 14.11
N THR A 119 10.27 -13.17 14.99
CA THR A 119 11.51 -13.55 15.66
C THR A 119 12.17 -14.78 15.03
N ASP A 120 11.43 -15.50 14.17
CA ASP A 120 11.92 -16.59 13.35
C ASP A 120 12.72 -16.08 12.14
N GLN A 121 13.40 -16.98 11.44
CA GLN A 121 14.11 -16.66 10.22
C GLN A 121 13.15 -16.74 9.02
N PRO A 122 13.35 -15.86 7.99
CA PRO A 122 12.62 -16.01 6.74
C PRO A 122 12.96 -17.33 6.07
N PRO A 123 12.05 -17.87 5.24
CA PRO A 123 12.39 -19.01 4.38
C PRO A 123 13.65 -18.71 3.57
N PRO A 124 14.58 -19.67 3.44
CA PRO A 124 15.80 -19.48 2.67
C PRO A 124 15.52 -18.97 1.25
N GLY A 125 16.15 -17.88 0.85
CA GLY A 125 16.01 -17.28 -0.47
C GLY A 125 14.81 -16.33 -0.65
N LEU A 126 13.93 -16.17 0.34
CA LEU A 126 12.73 -15.31 0.21
C LEU A 126 13.11 -13.83 0.09
N VAL A 127 13.97 -13.35 0.96
CA VAL A 127 14.39 -11.92 0.95
C VAL A 127 15.19 -11.63 -0.33
N GLU A 128 16.06 -12.53 -0.74
CA GLU A 128 16.84 -12.40 -1.95
C GLU A 128 15.96 -12.43 -3.22
N ALA A 129 14.92 -13.25 -3.24
CA ALA A 129 13.94 -13.26 -4.34
C ALA A 129 13.21 -11.90 -4.40
N GLY A 130 12.74 -11.40 -3.25
CA GLY A 130 12.09 -10.10 -3.18
C GLY A 130 12.99 -8.96 -3.63
N HIS A 131 14.26 -8.96 -3.26
CA HIS A 131 15.21 -7.93 -3.71
C HIS A 131 15.42 -7.96 -5.23
N ARG A 132 15.59 -9.15 -5.84
CA ARG A 132 15.72 -9.29 -7.30
C ARG A 132 14.48 -8.74 -8.04
N ASP A 133 13.30 -9.13 -7.60
CA ASP A 133 12.06 -8.68 -8.23
C ASP A 133 11.85 -7.17 -8.06
N LEU A 134 12.22 -6.60 -6.90
CA LEU A 134 12.19 -5.15 -6.69
C LEU A 134 13.17 -4.42 -7.63
N GLU A 135 14.37 -4.95 -7.83
CA GLU A 135 15.35 -4.38 -8.77
C GLU A 135 14.83 -4.41 -10.21
N GLU A 136 14.16 -5.49 -10.62
CA GLU A 136 13.52 -5.60 -11.95
C GLU A 136 12.40 -4.55 -12.13
N ILE A 137 11.55 -4.37 -11.12
CA ILE A 137 10.49 -3.34 -11.15
C ILE A 137 11.10 -1.93 -11.19
N LEU A 138 12.16 -1.69 -10.41
CA LEU A 138 12.86 -0.40 -10.43
C LEU A 138 13.51 -0.12 -11.78
N ALA A 139 14.08 -1.13 -12.45
CA ALA A 139 14.63 -0.99 -13.80
C ALA A 139 13.53 -0.67 -14.83
N GLN A 140 12.36 -1.31 -14.73
CA GLN A 140 11.21 -1.00 -15.57
C GLN A 140 10.69 0.42 -15.33
N LEU A 141 10.64 0.87 -14.06
CA LEU A 141 10.26 2.22 -13.71
C LEU A 141 11.28 3.24 -14.25
N GLU A 142 12.58 2.98 -14.09
CA GLU A 142 13.69 3.80 -14.62
C GLU A 142 13.53 4.04 -16.13
N ALA A 143 13.19 2.98 -16.89
CA ALA A 143 12.95 3.07 -18.33
C ALA A 143 11.63 3.78 -18.68
N SER A 144 10.64 3.75 -17.77
CA SER A 144 9.29 4.29 -18.00
C SER A 144 9.15 5.77 -17.68
N LEU A 145 10.04 6.32 -16.83
CA LEU A 145 10.01 7.74 -16.45
C LEU A 145 10.35 8.62 -17.66
N ASP A 146 9.52 9.64 -17.87
CA ASP A 146 9.67 10.60 -18.95
C ASP A 146 10.70 11.71 -18.65
N SER A 147 10.82 12.69 -19.57
CA SER A 147 11.73 13.82 -19.41
C SER A 147 11.33 14.80 -18.29
N ALA A 148 10.05 14.82 -17.90
CA ALA A 148 9.55 15.59 -16.77
C ALA A 148 9.86 14.92 -15.42
N GLY A 149 10.29 13.64 -15.46
CA GLY A 149 10.67 12.86 -14.29
C GLY A 149 9.49 12.24 -13.55
N PHE A 150 8.35 12.03 -14.22
CA PHE A 150 7.18 11.33 -13.74
C PHE A 150 6.84 10.14 -14.64
N VAL A 151 5.91 9.30 -14.20
CA VAL A 151 5.44 8.17 -15.02
C VAL A 151 4.71 8.65 -16.28
N CYS A 152 4.02 9.77 -16.14
CA CYS A 152 3.36 10.50 -17.25
C CYS A 152 3.89 11.94 -17.27
N ASP A 153 3.40 12.75 -18.19
CA ASP A 153 3.87 14.15 -18.41
C ASP A 153 3.83 15.03 -17.15
N ALA A 154 3.07 14.62 -16.15
CA ALA A 154 2.93 15.29 -14.85
C ALA A 154 2.64 14.24 -13.75
N PRO A 155 2.71 14.63 -12.45
CA PRO A 155 2.29 13.76 -11.36
C PRO A 155 0.88 13.23 -11.58
N SER A 156 0.71 11.93 -11.41
CA SER A 156 -0.53 11.22 -11.72
C SER A 156 -0.85 10.17 -10.65
N VAL A 157 -1.95 9.45 -10.83
CA VAL A 157 -2.31 8.31 -9.97
C VAL A 157 -1.22 7.26 -9.91
N ALA A 158 -0.43 7.08 -10.98
CA ALA A 158 0.72 6.16 -10.99
C ALA A 158 1.73 6.54 -9.92
N ASP A 159 2.12 7.83 -9.89
CA ASP A 159 3.12 8.35 -8.97
C ASP A 159 2.62 8.30 -7.52
N LEU A 160 1.33 8.63 -7.31
CA LEU A 160 0.70 8.57 -5.99
C LEU A 160 0.52 7.13 -5.47
N ALA A 161 0.39 6.13 -6.36
CA ALA A 161 0.33 4.73 -6.00
C ALA A 161 1.72 4.12 -5.71
N LEU A 162 2.72 4.45 -6.53
CA LEU A 162 4.09 3.96 -6.38
C LEU A 162 4.78 4.54 -5.14
N PHE A 163 4.58 5.82 -4.86
CA PHE A 163 5.33 6.54 -3.84
C PHE A 163 5.21 5.93 -2.43
N PRO A 164 4.04 5.52 -1.92
CA PRO A 164 3.93 4.87 -0.60
C PRO A 164 4.81 3.65 -0.45
N HIS A 165 4.89 2.81 -1.48
CA HIS A 165 5.71 1.60 -1.49
C HIS A 165 7.21 1.94 -1.58
N LEU A 166 7.59 2.75 -2.57
CA LEU A 166 9.00 3.05 -2.86
C LEU A 166 9.65 3.98 -1.83
N SER A 167 8.85 4.76 -1.08
CA SER A 167 9.35 5.69 -0.06
C SER A 167 10.08 5.02 1.11
N SER A 168 9.88 3.73 1.31
CA SER A 168 10.39 2.94 2.45
C SER A 168 11.36 1.82 2.04
N LEU A 169 11.77 1.71 0.79
CA LEU A 169 12.68 0.66 0.30
C LEU A 169 14.00 0.59 1.09
N LYS A 170 14.49 1.72 1.61
CA LYS A 170 15.68 1.72 2.47
C LYS A 170 15.51 0.85 3.72
N LEU A 171 14.29 0.74 4.26
CA LEU A 171 14.00 -0.13 5.41
C LEU A 171 14.06 -1.62 5.05
N LEU A 172 13.96 -1.93 3.76
CA LEU A 172 14.06 -3.27 3.20
C LEU A 172 15.48 -3.61 2.72
N GLY A 173 16.44 -2.67 2.87
CA GLY A 173 17.81 -2.86 2.41
C GLY A 173 18.02 -2.59 0.90
N VAL A 174 17.00 -2.06 0.20
CA VAL A 174 17.08 -1.78 -1.24
C VAL A 174 17.50 -0.33 -1.49
N SER A 175 18.58 -0.13 -2.29
CA SER A 175 19.06 1.19 -2.70
C SER A 175 18.46 1.63 -4.03
N LEU A 176 18.22 2.94 -4.15
CA LEU A 176 17.85 3.59 -5.41
C LEU A 176 19.06 4.12 -6.21
N ASP A 177 20.29 4.00 -5.69
CA ASP A 177 21.48 4.56 -6.33
C ASP A 177 21.73 4.01 -7.76
N PRO A 178 21.42 2.72 -8.08
CA PRO A 178 21.54 2.22 -9.45
C PRO A 178 20.51 2.81 -10.43
N PHE A 179 19.49 3.53 -9.94
CA PHE A 179 18.34 4.02 -10.71
C PHE A 179 18.23 5.55 -10.63
N PRO A 180 19.06 6.31 -11.38
CA PRO A 180 19.16 7.76 -11.23
C PRO A 180 17.87 8.51 -11.52
N LYS A 181 17.05 8.08 -12.50
CA LYS A 181 15.74 8.73 -12.76
C LYS A 181 14.74 8.43 -11.66
N VAL A 182 14.71 7.19 -11.13
CA VAL A 182 13.86 6.83 -9.98
C VAL A 182 14.29 7.61 -8.75
N LEU A 183 15.59 7.79 -8.53
CA LEU A 183 16.11 8.61 -7.44
C LEU A 183 15.68 10.09 -7.59
N GLN A 184 15.74 10.62 -8.81
CA GLN A 184 15.26 11.97 -9.12
C GLN A 184 13.74 12.07 -8.94
N TRP A 185 12.97 11.11 -9.45
CA TRP A 185 11.53 11.00 -9.24
C TRP A 185 11.17 11.02 -7.76
N ASN A 186 11.85 10.22 -6.94
CA ASN A 186 11.61 10.18 -5.49
C ASN A 186 11.86 11.55 -4.83
N ARG A 187 12.89 12.29 -5.25
CA ARG A 187 13.15 13.66 -4.78
C ARG A 187 12.04 14.63 -5.19
N GLN A 188 11.60 14.56 -6.46
CA GLN A 188 10.50 15.37 -6.98
C GLN A 188 9.19 15.08 -6.26
N MET A 189 8.84 13.80 -6.06
CA MET A 189 7.66 13.41 -5.28
C MET A 189 7.70 13.99 -3.87
N ARG A 190 8.82 13.89 -3.17
CA ARG A 190 8.99 14.46 -1.82
C ARG A 190 8.91 15.99 -1.78
N ALA A 191 9.15 16.67 -2.89
CA ALA A 191 9.02 18.12 -3.00
C ALA A 191 7.57 18.59 -3.20
N LEU A 192 6.66 17.71 -3.66
CA LEU A 192 5.24 18.03 -3.81
C LEU A 192 4.61 18.38 -2.44
N PRO A 193 3.87 19.50 -2.34
CA PRO A 193 3.28 19.92 -1.05
C PRO A 193 2.41 18.84 -0.40
N VAL A 194 1.58 18.14 -1.18
CA VAL A 194 0.71 17.05 -0.70
C VAL A 194 1.51 15.88 -0.16
N VAL A 195 2.60 15.51 -0.83
CA VAL A 195 3.45 14.40 -0.40
C VAL A 195 4.23 14.77 0.86
N ARG A 196 4.73 15.99 0.96
CA ARG A 196 5.42 16.50 2.14
C ARG A 196 4.49 16.49 3.36
N ALA A 197 3.28 17.05 3.23
CA ALA A 197 2.29 17.07 4.30
C ALA A 197 1.90 15.64 4.73
N HIS A 198 1.77 14.73 3.75
CA HIS A 198 1.50 13.33 4.00
C HIS A 198 2.65 12.66 4.79
N LEU A 199 3.91 12.85 4.40
CA LEU A 199 5.07 12.28 5.10
C LEU A 199 5.19 12.77 6.54
N GLU A 200 4.92 14.06 6.81
CA GLU A 200 4.90 14.59 8.17
C GLU A 200 3.77 13.97 9.01
N SER A 201 2.61 13.71 8.41
CA SER A 201 1.52 12.99 9.07
C SER A 201 1.91 11.55 9.42
N VAL A 202 2.52 10.82 8.48
CA VAL A 202 3.00 9.43 8.73
C VAL A 202 4.06 9.40 9.83
N LYS A 203 5.02 10.33 9.79
CA LYS A 203 6.06 10.44 10.82
C LYS A 203 5.47 10.69 12.21
N ARG A 204 4.49 11.60 12.32
CA ARG A 204 3.79 11.87 13.58
C ARG A 204 3.08 10.63 14.10
N SER A 205 2.31 9.95 13.25
CA SER A 205 1.62 8.72 13.62
C SER A 205 2.60 7.62 14.06
N ALA A 206 3.77 7.53 13.41
CA ALA A 206 4.80 6.57 13.81
C ALA A 206 5.36 6.89 15.21
N LEU A 207 5.66 8.15 15.48
CA LEU A 207 6.13 8.58 16.81
C LEU A 207 5.09 8.29 17.89
N GLU A 208 3.81 8.60 17.62
CA GLU A 208 2.73 8.39 18.59
C GLU A 208 2.48 6.90 18.86
N LYS A 209 2.40 6.07 17.80
CA LYS A 209 2.02 4.66 17.91
C LYS A 209 3.17 3.74 18.36
N PHE A 210 4.42 4.11 18.07
CA PHE A 210 5.60 3.30 18.42
C PHE A 210 6.46 3.88 19.55
N ALA A 211 6.06 5.01 20.14
CA ALA A 211 6.79 5.65 21.24
C ALA A 211 7.00 4.71 22.46
N ALA A 212 6.07 3.80 22.71
CA ALA A 212 6.11 2.85 23.82
C ALA A 212 6.85 1.53 23.48
N ALA A 213 7.56 1.45 22.36
CA ALA A 213 8.18 0.22 21.84
C ALA A 213 7.20 -0.97 21.64
N ALA A 214 5.89 -0.72 21.72
CA ALA A 214 4.85 -1.71 21.46
C ALA A 214 4.46 -1.65 19.98
N SER A 215 4.43 -2.81 19.32
CA SER A 215 3.84 -2.89 17.99
C SER A 215 2.33 -2.69 18.09
N PRO A 216 1.70 -1.84 17.26
CA PRO A 216 0.24 -1.74 17.20
C PRO A 216 -0.39 -2.98 16.53
N TYR A 217 0.42 -3.87 16.00
CA TYR A 217 -0.02 -5.10 15.37
C TYR A 217 0.15 -6.29 16.32
N GLU A 218 -0.86 -7.14 16.42
CA GLU A 218 -0.70 -8.47 17.02
C GLU A 218 0.28 -9.28 16.15
N ALA A 219 1.41 -9.63 16.74
CA ALA A 219 2.65 -9.97 16.03
C ALA A 219 2.62 -11.29 15.23
N GLU A 220 1.60 -12.13 15.38
CA GLU A 220 1.70 -13.50 14.90
C GLU A 220 0.76 -13.85 13.74
N LYS A 221 -0.27 -13.04 13.47
CA LYS A 221 -1.26 -13.35 12.44
C LYS A 221 -1.20 -12.37 11.29
N VAL A 222 -0.90 -12.88 10.13
CA VAL A 222 -0.83 -12.09 8.89
C VAL A 222 -1.99 -12.46 7.97
N VAL A 223 -2.73 -11.45 7.51
CA VAL A 223 -3.78 -11.62 6.51
C VAL A 223 -3.14 -11.64 5.12
N TRP A 224 -3.33 -12.73 4.40
CA TRP A 224 -2.77 -12.94 3.08
C TRP A 224 -3.84 -12.71 2.01
N ARG A 225 -3.51 -11.94 0.99
CA ARG A 225 -4.33 -11.69 -0.19
C ARG A 225 -3.82 -12.52 -1.37
N GLY A 226 -4.65 -12.66 -2.40
CA GLY A 226 -4.34 -13.44 -3.59
C GLY A 226 -2.96 -13.13 -4.20
N ASP A 227 -2.68 -11.85 -4.44
CA ASP A 227 -1.42 -11.39 -5.06
C ASP A 227 -0.17 -11.81 -4.26
N ARG A 228 -0.24 -11.72 -2.93
CA ARG A 228 0.85 -12.11 -2.02
C ARG A 228 1.07 -13.61 -2.02
N ILE A 229 -0.02 -14.39 -2.02
CA ILE A 229 0.04 -15.86 -2.10
C ILE A 229 0.61 -16.27 -3.47
N GLU A 230 0.15 -15.64 -4.55
CA GLU A 230 0.64 -15.90 -5.91
C GLU A 230 2.15 -15.71 -6.00
N TRP A 231 2.68 -14.61 -5.46
CA TRP A 231 4.11 -14.35 -5.43
C TRP A 231 4.90 -15.42 -4.68
N LEU A 232 4.44 -15.82 -3.48
CA LEU A 232 5.06 -16.91 -2.70
C LEU A 232 5.10 -18.23 -3.47
N LEU A 233 3.99 -18.59 -4.11
CA LEU A 233 3.89 -19.84 -4.87
C LEU A 233 4.78 -19.81 -6.12
N ALA A 234 4.83 -18.68 -6.82
CA ALA A 234 5.68 -18.49 -8.00
C ALA A 234 7.17 -18.66 -7.67
N HIS A 235 7.58 -18.33 -6.45
CA HIS A 235 8.96 -18.44 -5.98
C HIS A 235 9.28 -19.72 -5.20
N GLY A 236 8.34 -20.68 -5.14
CA GLY A 236 8.55 -22.00 -4.53
C GLY A 236 8.41 -22.04 -3.00
N PHE A 237 7.79 -21.03 -2.36
CA PHE A 237 7.59 -20.96 -0.91
C PHE A 237 6.29 -21.61 -0.42
N GLN A 238 5.65 -22.47 -1.23
CA GLN A 238 4.40 -23.14 -0.92
C GLN A 238 4.46 -23.97 0.37
N ALA A 239 5.55 -24.69 0.61
CA ALA A 239 5.69 -25.53 1.81
C ALA A 239 5.72 -24.68 3.09
N TRP A 240 6.41 -23.55 3.06
CA TRP A 240 6.42 -22.61 4.15
C TRP A 240 5.03 -22.01 4.39
N PHE A 241 4.35 -21.55 3.33
CA PHE A 241 3.02 -20.97 3.45
C PHE A 241 1.99 -21.99 3.99
N GLN A 242 2.07 -23.25 3.57
CA GLN A 242 1.24 -24.33 4.14
C GLN A 242 1.49 -24.54 5.64
N ALA A 243 2.76 -24.47 6.07
CA ALA A 243 3.09 -24.56 7.49
C ALA A 243 2.52 -23.38 8.30
N GLU A 244 2.54 -22.17 7.73
CA GLU A 244 1.93 -20.99 8.36
C GLU A 244 0.40 -21.12 8.50
N LEU A 245 -0.28 -21.68 7.47
CA LEU A 245 -1.71 -21.98 7.52
C LEU A 245 -2.02 -23.04 8.60
N ALA A 246 -1.26 -24.13 8.63
CA ALA A 246 -1.44 -25.21 9.61
C ALA A 246 -1.22 -24.75 11.07
N ALA A 247 -0.31 -23.77 11.24
CA ALA A 247 -0.03 -23.16 12.55
C ALA A 247 -1.02 -22.04 12.93
N GLY A 248 -1.99 -21.72 12.07
CA GLY A 248 -2.97 -20.64 12.29
C GLY A 248 -2.37 -19.22 12.27
N ARG A 249 -1.15 -19.05 11.75
CA ARG A 249 -0.49 -17.74 11.61
C ARG A 249 -0.82 -17.03 10.30
N ALA A 250 -1.18 -17.76 9.25
CA ALA A 250 -1.68 -17.20 8.01
C ALA A 250 -3.20 -17.23 7.97
N ILE A 251 -3.82 -16.08 7.68
CA ILE A 251 -5.26 -15.95 7.50
C ILE A 251 -5.53 -15.62 6.03
N VAL A 252 -6.27 -16.49 5.36
CA VAL A 252 -6.71 -16.25 3.97
C VAL A 252 -8.17 -15.82 3.99
N ARG A 253 -8.47 -14.65 3.43
CA ARG A 253 -9.82 -14.12 3.33
C ARG A 253 -10.25 -14.08 1.86
N THR A 254 -11.41 -14.66 1.57
CA THR A 254 -12.03 -14.56 0.25
C THR A 254 -12.81 -13.25 0.11
N SER A 255 -12.90 -12.72 -1.11
CA SER A 255 -13.58 -11.46 -1.40
C SER A 255 -15.07 -11.45 -1.08
N CYS A 256 -15.71 -12.62 -1.00
CA CYS A 256 -17.16 -12.78 -0.82
C CYS A 256 -17.56 -13.23 0.59
N SER A 257 -16.65 -13.31 1.53
CA SER A 257 -16.98 -13.78 2.88
C SER A 257 -17.63 -12.67 3.70
N THR A 258 -18.94 -12.71 3.84
CA THR A 258 -19.71 -11.91 4.80
C THR A 258 -19.73 -12.56 6.21
N LYS A 259 -19.16 -13.75 6.37
CA LYS A 259 -19.07 -14.45 7.65
C LYS A 259 -17.66 -14.34 8.17
N ARG A 260 -17.52 -13.96 9.45
CA ARG A 260 -16.30 -14.25 10.21
C ARG A 260 -16.06 -15.75 10.03
N ASN A 261 -14.96 -16.15 9.40
CA ASN A 261 -14.48 -17.50 9.57
C ASN A 261 -14.02 -17.57 11.04
N GLU A 262 -14.89 -18.03 11.90
CA GLU A 262 -14.47 -18.67 13.12
C GLU A 262 -13.71 -19.90 12.67
N ILE A 263 -12.40 -19.76 12.60
CA ILE A 263 -11.50 -20.90 12.48
C ILE A 263 -11.51 -21.54 13.85
N PRO A 264 -11.88 -22.83 13.95
CA PRO A 264 -11.93 -23.54 15.20
C PRO A 264 -10.58 -23.60 15.89
#